data_3277e3d9706d7d854e551cd3bde602d3
#
_entry.id   3277e3d9706d7d854e551cd3bde602d3
#
_cell.length_a   1.000
_cell.length_b   1.000
_cell.length_c   1.000
_cell.angle_alpha   90.00
_cell.angle_beta   90.00
_cell.angle_gamma   90.00
#
_symmetry.space_group_name_H-M   'P 1'
#
loop_
_entity.id
_entity.type
_entity.pdbx_description
1 polymer ?
#
loop_
_entity_poly.entity_id
_entity_poly.type
_entity_poly.pdbx_seq_one_letter_code
_entity_poly.pdbx_strand_id
1 'polypeptide(L)'
;PSSPDKSPAQSAQNMQQSVEEAGIYCESGWSELSSQGYPGVTDVEICLKPRIAYVTFDNEFAADMYRAPLRYKIIEMFDEQANSTISKGDWRLLSGKKWSVFSYRTIIDKLQKQWGGTVEKIG
;
A
#
# COMPACT_ATOMS: atom_id res chain seq x y z
N PRO A 1 3.52 9.91 16.71
CA PRO A 1 4.44 8.79 16.86
C PRO A 1 3.90 7.55 16.19
N SER A 2 4.83 6.71 15.73
CA SER A 2 4.46 5.47 15.07
C SER A 2 4.04 4.41 16.07
N SER A 3 3.04 3.60 15.70
CA SER A 3 2.62 2.45 16.49
C SER A 3 3.49 1.24 16.17
N PRO A 4 3.57 0.25 17.10
CA PRO A 4 4.29 -0.98 16.80
C PRO A 4 3.71 -1.66 15.56
N ASP A 5 4.58 -2.21 14.73
CA ASP A 5 4.19 -2.95 13.54
C ASP A 5 3.61 -4.30 13.94
N LYS A 6 2.33 -4.49 13.71
CA LYS A 6 1.60 -5.72 14.02
C LYS A 6 1.07 -6.39 12.76
N SER A 7 1.52 -5.91 11.60
CA SER A 7 0.98 -6.42 10.34
C SER A 7 1.41 -7.86 10.08
N PRO A 8 0.58 -8.63 9.37
CA PRO A 8 0.93 -9.99 8.96
C PRO A 8 1.71 -10.02 7.65
N ALA A 9 2.41 -8.95 7.30
CA ALA A 9 2.99 -8.75 5.97
C ALA A 9 4.21 -9.62 5.71
N GLN A 10 3.99 -10.93 5.63
CA GLN A 10 5.02 -11.88 5.24
C GLN A 10 4.82 -12.38 3.81
N SER A 11 3.65 -12.13 3.24
CA SER A 11 3.34 -12.49 1.87
C SER A 11 2.19 -11.63 1.36
N ALA A 12 2.05 -11.57 0.04
CA ALA A 12 0.95 -10.86 -0.59
C ALA A 12 -0.41 -11.41 -0.15
N GLN A 13 -0.52 -12.73 -0.03
CA GLN A 13 -1.75 -13.37 0.37
C GLN A 13 -2.16 -12.95 1.78
N ASN A 14 -1.21 -12.86 2.70
CA ASN A 14 -1.48 -12.40 4.07
C ASN A 14 -1.95 -10.96 4.08
N MET A 15 -1.38 -10.11 3.24
CA MET A 15 -1.79 -8.71 3.13
C MET A 15 -3.22 -8.59 2.64
N GLN A 16 -3.58 -9.32 1.58
CA GLN A 16 -4.94 -9.29 1.04
C GLN A 16 -5.96 -9.75 2.08
N GLN A 17 -5.67 -10.85 2.75
CA GLN A 17 -6.54 -11.38 3.78
C GLN A 17 -6.73 -10.38 4.92
N SER A 18 -5.67 -9.71 5.34
CA SER A 18 -5.73 -8.75 6.43
C SER A 18 -6.48 -7.48 6.04
N VAL A 19 -6.37 -7.05 4.80
CA VAL A 19 -7.17 -5.94 4.28
C VAL A 19 -8.66 -6.28 4.33
N GLU A 20 -9.02 -7.50 3.93
CA GLU A 20 -10.41 -7.96 3.99
C GLU A 20 -10.91 -8.06 5.43
N GLU A 21 -10.08 -8.54 6.35
CA GLU A 21 -10.43 -8.62 7.77
C GLU A 21 -10.67 -7.25 8.38
N ALA A 22 -10.06 -6.21 7.83
CA ALA A 22 -10.30 -4.83 8.24
C ALA A 22 -11.58 -4.24 7.64
N GLY A 23 -12.32 -5.03 6.85
CA GLY A 23 -13.57 -4.61 6.25
C GLY A 23 -13.43 -3.96 4.88
N ILE A 24 -12.27 -4.09 4.26
CA ILE A 24 -11.98 -3.48 2.96
C ILE A 24 -11.90 -4.57 1.91
N TYR A 25 -12.84 -4.56 0.97
CA TYR A 25 -12.93 -5.59 -0.08
C TYR A 25 -12.68 -4.95 -1.44
N CYS A 26 -11.84 -5.58 -2.25
CA CYS A 26 -11.58 -5.10 -3.59
C CYS A 26 -12.65 -5.61 -4.55
N GLU A 27 -13.58 -4.73 -4.91
CA GLU A 27 -14.67 -5.07 -5.81
C GLU A 27 -14.19 -5.34 -7.24
N SER A 28 -13.17 -4.59 -7.68
CA SER A 28 -12.62 -4.73 -9.03
C SER A 28 -11.65 -5.90 -9.18
N GLY A 29 -11.24 -6.51 -8.05
CA GLY A 29 -10.20 -7.53 -8.03
C GLY A 29 -8.81 -6.91 -7.96
N TRP A 30 -7.87 -7.64 -7.36
CA TRP A 30 -6.48 -7.21 -7.23
C TRP A 30 -5.72 -7.48 -8.52
N SER A 31 -4.88 -6.54 -8.92
CA SER A 31 -4.00 -6.67 -10.07
C SER A 31 -2.56 -6.54 -9.63
N GLU A 32 -1.72 -7.50 -10.03
CA GLU A 32 -0.31 -7.47 -9.73
C GLU A 32 0.42 -6.53 -10.67
N LEU A 33 1.30 -5.69 -10.10
CA LEU A 33 2.21 -4.87 -10.88
C LEU A 33 3.59 -5.51 -10.88
N SER A 34 4.34 -5.31 -11.97
CA SER A 34 5.69 -5.84 -12.06
C SER A 34 6.61 -5.18 -11.04
N SER A 35 7.36 -6.01 -10.31
CA SER A 35 8.40 -5.54 -9.40
C SER A 35 9.79 -5.61 -10.05
N GLN A 36 9.86 -5.83 -11.35
CA GLN A 36 11.12 -5.89 -12.08
C GLN A 36 11.85 -4.55 -11.98
N GLY A 37 13.13 -4.60 -11.63
CA GLY A 37 13.91 -3.40 -11.40
C GLY A 37 13.91 -2.92 -9.95
N TYR A 38 13.21 -3.64 -9.07
CA TYR A 38 13.14 -3.31 -7.63
C TYR A 38 13.55 -4.52 -6.79
N PRO A 39 14.86 -4.80 -6.67
CA PRO A 39 15.32 -5.95 -5.90
C PRO A 39 14.85 -5.88 -4.45
N GLY A 40 14.32 -6.99 -3.94
CA GLY A 40 13.80 -7.05 -2.57
C GLY A 40 12.33 -6.71 -2.43
N VAL A 41 11.69 -6.25 -3.50
CA VAL A 41 10.24 -6.10 -3.54
C VAL A 41 9.63 -7.46 -3.89
N THR A 42 8.80 -7.99 -3.00
CA THR A 42 8.21 -9.32 -3.18
C THR A 42 6.88 -9.29 -3.89
N ASP A 43 6.12 -8.20 -3.72
CA ASP A 43 4.84 -8.06 -4.41
C ASP A 43 4.37 -6.61 -4.42
N VAL A 44 3.67 -6.23 -5.50
CA VAL A 44 2.97 -4.96 -5.63
C VAL A 44 1.60 -5.26 -6.19
N GLU A 45 0.55 -4.97 -5.43
CA GLU A 45 -0.83 -5.21 -5.84
C GLU A 45 -1.63 -3.92 -5.79
N ILE A 46 -2.52 -3.75 -6.74
CA ILE A 46 -3.34 -2.56 -6.85
C ILE A 46 -4.81 -2.95 -7.00
N CYS A 47 -5.67 -2.21 -6.31
CA CYS A 47 -7.11 -2.31 -6.44
C CYS A 47 -7.65 -0.95 -6.87
N LEU A 48 -8.55 -0.94 -7.85
CA LEU A 48 -9.10 0.31 -8.36
C LEU A 48 -10.40 0.71 -7.66
N LYS A 49 -11.07 -0.22 -6.99
CA LYS A 49 -12.34 0.05 -6.34
C LYS A 49 -12.49 -0.77 -5.05
N PRO A 50 -12.25 -0.18 -3.87
CA PRO A 50 -11.70 1.16 -3.63
C PRO A 50 -10.24 1.26 -4.06
N ARG A 51 -9.74 2.47 -4.24
CA ARG A 51 -8.36 2.68 -4.63
C ARG A 51 -7.43 2.39 -3.46
N ILE A 52 -6.76 1.26 -3.53
CA ILE A 52 -5.80 0.83 -2.53
C ILE A 52 -4.69 0.03 -3.21
N ALA A 53 -3.48 0.25 -2.79
CA ALA A 53 -2.34 -0.53 -3.27
C ALA A 53 -1.47 -0.93 -2.09
N TYR A 54 -0.84 -2.08 -2.17
CA TYR A 54 0.13 -2.47 -1.15
C TYR A 54 1.40 -2.99 -1.80
N VAL A 55 2.50 -2.86 -1.05
CA VAL A 55 3.81 -3.35 -1.45
C VAL A 55 4.38 -4.14 -0.29
N THR A 56 4.93 -5.32 -0.58
CA THR A 56 5.65 -6.10 0.41
C THR A 56 7.13 -6.20 0.02
N PHE A 57 7.99 -6.22 1.03
CA PHE A 57 9.44 -6.22 0.85
C PHE A 57 10.07 -7.42 1.56
N ASP A 58 11.16 -7.92 1.00
CA ASP A 58 11.90 -9.04 1.56
C ASP A 58 12.69 -8.63 2.81
N ASN A 59 13.13 -7.37 2.88
CA ASN A 59 13.92 -6.86 3.99
C ASN A 59 13.71 -5.35 4.15
N GLU A 60 14.15 -4.82 5.31
CA GLU A 60 13.98 -3.40 5.62
C GLU A 60 14.79 -2.48 4.72
N PHE A 61 15.94 -2.93 4.27
CA PHE A 61 16.78 -2.16 3.35
C PHE A 61 16.04 -1.89 2.03
N ALA A 62 15.42 -2.92 1.47
CA ALA A 62 14.63 -2.77 0.24
C ALA A 62 13.44 -1.85 0.48
N ALA A 63 12.77 -1.97 1.62
CA ALA A 63 11.65 -1.11 1.97
C ALA A 63 12.08 0.36 1.99
N ASP A 64 13.19 0.65 2.65
CA ASP A 64 13.68 2.04 2.74
C ASP A 64 14.12 2.58 1.39
N MET A 65 14.73 1.74 0.55
CA MET A 65 15.23 2.16 -0.76
C MET A 65 14.12 2.41 -1.77
N TYR A 66 13.11 1.54 -1.81
CA TYR A 66 12.13 1.55 -2.90
C TYR A 66 10.76 2.10 -2.52
N ARG A 67 10.52 2.42 -1.27
CA ARG A 67 9.21 2.94 -0.83
C ARG A 67 8.82 4.20 -1.59
N ALA A 68 9.72 5.17 -1.70
CA ALA A 68 9.44 6.43 -2.40
C ALA A 68 9.26 6.24 -3.91
N PRO A 69 10.17 5.55 -4.63
CA PRO A 69 9.98 5.32 -6.07
C PRO A 69 8.68 4.58 -6.39
N LEU A 70 8.32 3.58 -5.59
CA LEU A 70 7.10 2.82 -5.81
C LEU A 70 5.85 3.65 -5.54
N ARG A 71 5.90 4.57 -4.56
CA ARG A 71 4.81 5.48 -4.31
C ARG A 71 4.46 6.29 -5.56
N TYR A 72 5.47 6.84 -6.23
CA TYR A 72 5.25 7.61 -7.46
C TYR A 72 4.69 6.74 -8.58
N LYS A 73 5.18 5.52 -8.71
CA LYS A 73 4.68 4.58 -9.72
C LYS A 73 3.21 4.24 -9.48
N ILE A 74 2.84 4.00 -8.23
CA ILE A 74 1.45 3.69 -7.85
C ILE A 74 0.54 4.88 -8.13
N ILE A 75 0.97 6.09 -7.80
CA ILE A 75 0.21 7.32 -8.08
C ILE A 75 -0.04 7.44 -9.58
N GLU A 76 1.01 7.24 -10.38
CA GLU A 76 0.91 7.32 -11.83
C GLU A 76 -0.09 6.29 -12.38
N MET A 77 -0.05 5.07 -11.84
CA MET A 77 -0.98 4.00 -12.24
C MET A 77 -2.43 4.36 -11.92
N PHE A 78 -2.68 4.91 -10.75
CA PHE A 78 -4.04 5.33 -10.39
C PHE A 78 -4.53 6.46 -11.28
N ASP A 79 -3.68 7.43 -11.61
CA ASP A 79 -4.06 8.53 -12.49
C ASP A 79 -4.41 8.03 -13.89
N GLU A 80 -3.64 7.12 -14.43
CA GLU A 80 -3.89 6.55 -15.75
C GLU A 80 -5.19 5.74 -15.80
N GLN A 81 -5.40 4.87 -14.79
CA GLN A 81 -6.52 3.95 -14.76
C GLN A 81 -7.84 4.66 -14.47
N ALA A 82 -7.79 5.67 -13.61
CA ALA A 82 -9.00 6.33 -13.15
C ALA A 82 -9.36 7.56 -13.96
N ASN A 83 -8.51 7.99 -14.88
CA ASN A 83 -8.68 9.19 -15.67
C ASN A 83 -9.00 10.42 -14.79
N SER A 84 -8.38 10.47 -13.62
CA SER A 84 -8.54 11.57 -12.67
C SER A 84 -7.23 11.78 -11.93
N THR A 85 -7.02 13.01 -11.46
CA THR A 85 -5.79 13.30 -10.72
C THR A 85 -5.92 12.86 -9.28
N ILE A 86 -4.85 12.25 -8.78
CA ILE A 86 -4.80 11.76 -7.41
C ILE A 86 -4.78 12.89 -6.40
N SER A 87 -4.35 14.08 -6.82
CA SER A 87 -4.28 15.26 -5.96
C SER A 87 -5.64 15.72 -5.43
N LYS A 88 -6.73 15.21 -6.00
CA LYS A 88 -8.09 15.55 -5.55
C LYS A 88 -8.54 14.71 -4.35
N GLY A 89 -7.78 13.68 -3.99
CA GLY A 89 -8.12 12.82 -2.86
C GLY A 89 -7.25 13.12 -1.65
N ASP A 90 -7.71 12.69 -0.49
CA ASP A 90 -6.95 12.78 0.75
C ASP A 90 -6.17 11.48 0.95
N TRP A 91 -5.01 11.42 0.35
CA TRP A 91 -4.20 10.21 0.26
C TRP A 91 -3.19 10.12 1.37
N ARG A 92 -2.95 8.90 1.82
CA ARG A 92 -1.98 8.59 2.87
C ARG A 92 -1.19 7.35 2.51
N LEU A 93 0.02 7.27 3.03
CA LEU A 93 0.86 6.08 2.96
C LEU A 93 1.04 5.54 4.36
N LEU A 94 0.67 4.29 4.57
CA LEU A 94 0.90 3.58 5.83
C LEU A 94 2.08 2.66 5.63
N SER A 95 3.10 2.78 6.47
CA SER A 95 4.33 2.01 6.32
C SER A 95 4.69 1.25 7.58
N GLY A 96 5.03 -0.01 7.42
CA GLY A 96 5.68 -0.82 8.44
C GLY A 96 7.12 -1.13 8.02
N LYS A 97 7.73 -2.11 8.67
CA LYS A 97 9.13 -2.45 8.40
C LYS A 97 9.35 -3.02 7.01
N LYS A 98 8.46 -3.90 6.55
CA LYS A 98 8.61 -4.62 5.29
C LYS A 98 7.38 -4.53 4.41
N TRP A 99 6.58 -3.48 4.57
CA TRP A 99 5.37 -3.31 3.81
C TRP A 99 4.96 -1.85 3.76
N SER A 100 4.13 -1.51 2.77
CA SER A 100 3.50 -0.20 2.66
C SER A 100 2.12 -0.37 2.05
N VAL A 101 1.17 0.47 2.48
CA VAL A 101 -0.17 0.53 1.89
C VAL A 101 -0.47 1.98 1.55
N PHE A 102 -1.02 2.17 0.36
CA PHE A 102 -1.34 3.47 -0.20
C PHE A 102 -2.85 3.52 -0.47
N SER A 103 -3.56 4.48 0.15
CA SER A 103 -5.00 4.60 -0.04
C SER A 103 -5.50 5.94 0.52
N TYR A 104 -6.82 6.10 0.56
CA TYR A 104 -7.46 7.24 1.19
C TYR A 104 -7.27 7.23 2.69
N ARG A 105 -7.29 8.42 3.30
CA ARG A 105 -7.10 8.58 4.74
C ARG A 105 -8.02 7.68 5.56
N THR A 106 -9.29 7.60 5.19
CA THR A 106 -10.27 6.80 5.95
C THR A 106 -9.92 5.33 5.99
N ILE A 107 -9.42 4.78 4.87
CA ILE A 107 -8.99 3.40 4.78
C ILE A 107 -7.69 3.21 5.57
N ILE A 108 -6.74 4.11 5.39
CA ILE A 108 -5.45 4.04 6.08
C ILE A 108 -5.63 4.14 7.60
N ASP A 109 -6.54 4.97 8.08
CA ASP A 109 -6.81 5.08 9.51
C ASP A 109 -7.32 3.76 10.11
N LYS A 110 -8.18 3.06 9.38
CA LYS A 110 -8.67 1.75 9.80
C LYS A 110 -7.53 0.73 9.89
N LEU A 111 -6.68 0.71 8.88
CA LEU A 111 -5.55 -0.22 8.85
C LEU A 111 -4.53 0.09 9.93
N GLN A 112 -4.26 1.36 10.19
CA GLN A 112 -3.32 1.75 11.24
C GLN A 112 -3.78 1.29 12.61
N LYS A 113 -5.07 1.34 12.88
CA LYS A 113 -5.61 0.89 14.17
C LYS A 113 -5.36 -0.60 14.39
N GLN A 114 -5.38 -1.40 13.32
CA GLN A 114 -5.18 -2.84 13.43
C GLN A 114 -3.72 -3.25 13.33
N TRP A 115 -2.98 -2.62 12.42
CA TRP A 115 -1.63 -3.05 12.08
C TRP A 115 -0.54 -2.20 12.72
N GLY A 116 -0.84 -0.99 13.14
CA GLY A 116 0.20 -0.06 13.53
C GLY A 116 0.91 0.52 12.32
N GLY A 117 2.13 0.95 12.51
CA GLY A 117 2.91 1.56 11.45
C GLY A 117 2.88 3.07 11.48
N THR A 118 3.48 3.70 10.47
CA THR A 118 3.62 5.15 10.35
C THR A 118 2.81 5.67 9.18
N VAL A 119 1.99 6.69 9.43
CA VAL A 119 1.19 7.33 8.38
C VAL A 119 1.92 8.57 7.87
N GLU A 120 1.99 8.69 6.54
CA GLU A 120 2.58 9.84 5.87
C GLU A 120 1.56 10.42 4.90
N LYS A 121 1.43 11.75 4.91
CA LYS A 121 0.55 12.45 3.98
C LYS A 121 1.19 12.51 2.60
N ILE A 122 0.39 12.32 1.56
CA ILE A 122 0.83 12.37 0.18
C ILE A 122 0.12 13.52 -0.54
N GLY A 123 0.90 14.33 -1.22
CA GLY A 123 0.38 15.46 -2.01
C GLY A 123 0.52 16.78 -1.33
#